data_04701b82045df1fe1eca245847688789
#
_entry.id   04701b82045df1fe1eca245847688789
#
_cell.length_a   1.000
_cell.length_b   1.000
_cell.length_c   1.000
_cell.angle_alpha   90.00
_cell.angle_beta   90.00
_cell.angle_gamma   90.00
#
_symmetry.space_group_name_H-M   'P 1'
#
loop_
_entity.id
_entity.type
_entity.pdbx_description
1 polymer ?
#
loop_
_entity_poly.entity_id
_entity_poly.type
_entity_poly.pdbx_seq_one_letter_code
_entity_poly.pdbx_strand_id
1 'polypeptide(L)'
;VLKHAGRFRDYESTKKEWVLEGDSVLYGRWQDLRMAIEYDLEQERQFDYTALTKKEMVEHLANFISGLWQIHPFAEGNTRTIAIFTIKYLRSQGFRVNNELFELNSWYFRNALVRANYRNLEKGINYKPEYLIRFFANLLLGEKWDLRNRYLHIHPTEEWKVQPNLAIPDKYPTSTRQVPDKLYTDNLNIQKLVQIIGKT
;
A
#
# COMPACT_ATOMS: atom_id res chain seq x y z
N VAL A 1 -8.36 12.17 17.00
CA VAL A 1 -8.10 13.23 15.99
C VAL A 1 -6.59 13.31 15.82
N LEU A 2 -6.10 13.15 14.61
CA LEU A 2 -4.66 13.22 14.28
C LEU A 2 -4.20 14.70 14.41
N LYS A 3 -3.24 14.98 15.28
CA LYS A 3 -2.74 16.34 15.55
C LYS A 3 -2.20 17.06 14.30
N HIS A 4 -1.76 16.30 13.29
CA HIS A 4 -1.11 16.81 12.07
C HIS A 4 -1.85 16.41 10.78
N ALA A 5 -3.18 16.17 10.86
CA ALA A 5 -3.97 15.80 9.69
C ALA A 5 -3.84 16.87 8.58
N GLY A 6 -3.68 16.44 7.33
CA GLY A 6 -3.57 17.30 6.16
C GLY A 6 -2.24 18.06 6.01
N ARG A 7 -1.24 17.83 6.87
CA ARG A 7 0.11 18.39 6.72
C ARG A 7 1.11 17.33 6.34
N PHE A 8 2.02 17.65 5.43
CA PHE A 8 3.19 16.82 5.19
C PHE A 8 4.10 16.88 6.41
N ARG A 9 4.78 15.76 6.69
CA ARG A 9 5.82 15.72 7.71
C ARG A 9 6.98 16.64 7.32
N ASP A 10 7.68 17.13 8.29
CA ASP A 10 8.85 18.01 8.21
C ASP A 10 10.10 17.38 8.86
N TYR A 11 10.12 16.05 8.95
CA TYR A 11 11.19 15.25 9.54
C TYR A 11 11.35 13.91 8.79
N GLU A 12 12.51 13.25 8.97
CA GLU A 12 12.73 11.91 8.43
C GLU A 12 11.90 10.88 9.17
N SER A 13 11.30 9.94 8.43
CA SER A 13 10.44 8.90 8.98
C SER A 13 11.14 7.55 8.92
N THR A 14 11.12 6.85 10.05
CA THR A 14 11.51 5.43 10.14
C THR A 14 10.46 4.67 10.91
N LYS A 15 10.18 3.43 10.52
CA LYS A 15 9.20 2.58 11.21
C LYS A 15 9.73 1.17 11.30
N LYS A 16 9.74 0.63 12.51
CA LYS A 16 10.06 -0.78 12.72
C LYS A 16 8.94 -1.65 12.15
N GLU A 17 9.26 -2.42 11.12
CA GLU A 17 8.30 -3.27 10.44
C GLU A 17 8.42 -4.72 10.90
N TRP A 18 7.31 -5.29 11.34
CA TRP A 18 7.27 -6.66 11.86
C TRP A 18 7.74 -7.69 10.81
N VAL A 19 7.28 -7.57 9.55
CA VAL A 19 7.68 -8.48 8.47
C VAL A 19 9.15 -8.36 8.07
N LEU A 20 9.84 -7.32 8.56
CA LEU A 20 11.26 -7.05 8.35
C LEU A 20 12.10 -7.29 9.62
N GLU A 21 11.54 -7.98 10.63
CA GLU A 21 12.21 -8.23 11.91
C GLU A 21 12.66 -6.96 12.63
N GLY A 22 11.89 -5.89 12.46
CA GLY A 22 12.16 -4.59 13.08
C GLY A 22 13.01 -3.64 12.24
N ASP A 23 13.41 -4.04 11.04
CA ASP A 23 14.03 -3.13 10.07
C ASP A 23 12.97 -2.20 9.44
N SER A 24 13.41 -1.20 8.68
CA SER A 24 12.58 -0.14 8.11
C SER A 24 12.70 -0.06 6.59
N VAL A 25 11.62 0.33 5.94
CA VAL A 25 11.68 0.80 4.55
C VAL A 25 12.36 2.16 4.53
N LEU A 26 13.12 2.43 3.47
CA LEU A 26 13.63 3.76 3.17
C LEU A 26 12.51 4.60 2.56
N TYR A 27 12.00 5.55 3.36
CA TYR A 27 10.96 6.49 2.92
C TYR A 27 11.54 7.71 2.23
N GLY A 28 10.71 8.44 1.49
CA GLY A 28 11.09 9.68 0.82
C GLY A 28 11.64 10.72 1.80
N ARG A 29 12.59 11.54 1.35
CA ARG A 29 13.12 12.66 2.15
C ARG A 29 12.02 13.69 2.35
N TRP A 30 11.92 14.24 3.55
CA TRP A 30 10.84 15.18 3.88
C TRP A 30 10.85 16.47 3.05
N GLN A 31 12.05 16.92 2.61
CA GLN A 31 12.19 18.09 1.75
C GLN A 31 11.56 17.91 0.36
N ASP A 32 11.58 16.67 -0.15
CA ASP A 32 11.24 16.35 -1.54
C ASP A 32 9.80 15.82 -1.70
N LEU A 33 9.04 15.67 -0.60
CA LEU A 33 7.74 14.99 -0.59
C LEU A 33 6.75 15.50 -1.64
N ARG A 34 6.62 16.83 -1.76
CA ARG A 34 5.71 17.44 -2.72
C ARG A 34 6.13 17.12 -4.16
N MET A 35 7.41 17.35 -4.46
CA MET A 35 7.96 17.13 -5.79
C MET A 35 7.85 15.67 -6.20
N ALA A 36 8.15 14.73 -5.29
CA ALA A 36 8.03 13.30 -5.55
C ALA A 36 6.58 12.89 -5.85
N ILE A 37 5.60 13.37 -5.06
CA ILE A 37 4.19 13.09 -5.31
C ILE A 37 3.74 13.67 -6.66
N GLU A 38 4.08 14.93 -6.95
CA GLU A 38 3.69 15.59 -8.18
C GLU A 38 4.31 14.88 -9.40
N TYR A 39 5.55 14.43 -9.28
CA TYR A 39 6.23 13.67 -10.32
C TYR A 39 5.53 12.32 -10.59
N ASP A 40 5.31 11.49 -9.56
CA ASP A 40 4.68 10.19 -9.73
C ASP A 40 3.26 10.30 -10.31
N LEU A 41 2.48 11.28 -9.83
CA LEU A 41 1.14 11.53 -10.35
C LEU A 41 1.15 12.02 -11.81
N GLU A 42 2.14 12.80 -12.21
CA GLU A 42 2.27 13.26 -13.61
C GLU A 42 2.68 12.10 -14.52
N GLN A 43 3.61 11.25 -14.10
CA GLN A 43 3.94 10.04 -14.86
C GLN A 43 2.72 9.15 -15.07
N GLU A 44 1.90 8.97 -14.03
CA GLU A 44 0.68 8.17 -14.09
C GLU A 44 -0.39 8.79 -15.02
N ARG A 45 -0.55 10.11 -15.04
CA ARG A 45 -1.48 10.79 -15.97
C ARG A 45 -1.12 10.59 -17.44
N GLN A 46 0.18 10.50 -17.73
CA GLN A 46 0.69 10.32 -19.09
C GLN A 46 0.78 8.85 -19.49
N PHE A 47 0.52 7.94 -18.55
CA PHE A 47 0.66 6.51 -18.80
C PHE A 47 -0.49 5.97 -19.64
N ASP A 48 -0.13 5.24 -20.73
CA ASP A 48 -1.10 4.62 -21.63
C ASP A 48 -1.39 3.17 -21.24
N TYR A 49 -2.60 2.95 -20.77
CA TYR A 49 -3.09 1.62 -20.40
C TYR A 49 -3.61 0.79 -21.58
N THR A 50 -3.80 1.39 -22.77
CA THR A 50 -4.53 0.75 -23.88
C THR A 50 -3.81 -0.47 -24.47
N ALA A 51 -2.49 -0.51 -24.39
CA ALA A 51 -1.66 -1.59 -24.93
C ALA A 51 -1.40 -2.72 -23.91
N LEU A 52 -1.82 -2.57 -22.66
CA LEU A 52 -1.50 -3.52 -21.60
C LEU A 52 -2.45 -4.71 -21.55
N THR A 53 -1.88 -5.88 -21.30
CA THR A 53 -2.65 -7.03 -20.81
C THR A 53 -3.16 -6.76 -19.40
N LYS A 54 -4.19 -7.50 -18.97
CA LYS A 54 -4.71 -7.40 -17.60
C LYS A 54 -3.64 -7.63 -16.54
N LYS A 55 -2.70 -8.52 -16.78
CA LYS A 55 -1.59 -8.80 -15.87
C LYS A 55 -0.63 -7.61 -15.77
N GLU A 56 -0.19 -7.08 -16.90
CA GLU A 56 0.68 -5.90 -16.95
C GLU A 56 0.03 -4.68 -16.31
N MET A 57 -1.29 -4.49 -16.48
CA MET A 57 -2.04 -3.45 -15.80
C MET A 57 -1.99 -3.61 -14.27
N VAL A 58 -2.16 -4.82 -13.76
CA VAL A 58 -2.07 -5.09 -12.31
C VAL A 58 -0.65 -4.87 -11.79
N GLU A 59 0.38 -5.28 -12.54
CA GLU A 59 1.78 -5.05 -12.21
C GLU A 59 2.13 -3.56 -12.19
N HIS A 60 1.69 -2.80 -13.20
CA HIS A 60 1.87 -1.36 -13.24
C HIS A 60 1.19 -0.66 -12.06
N LEU A 61 -0.08 -1.00 -11.78
CA LEU A 61 -0.82 -0.44 -10.65
C LEU A 61 -0.11 -0.74 -9.32
N ALA A 62 0.40 -1.96 -9.12
CA ALA A 62 1.13 -2.33 -7.93
C ALA A 62 2.39 -1.45 -7.76
N ASN A 63 3.13 -1.23 -8.82
CA ASN A 63 4.33 -0.38 -8.81
C ASN A 63 3.98 1.09 -8.52
N PHE A 64 2.98 1.65 -9.19
CA PHE A 64 2.53 3.02 -8.98
C PHE A 64 2.07 3.26 -7.53
N ILE A 65 1.17 2.42 -7.02
CA ILE A 65 0.65 2.54 -5.65
C ILE A 65 1.75 2.32 -4.60
N SER A 66 2.67 1.41 -4.88
CA SER A 66 3.85 1.14 -4.04
C SER A 66 4.78 2.35 -3.96
N GLY A 67 5.10 2.98 -5.09
CA GLY A 67 5.91 4.20 -5.16
C GLY A 67 5.30 5.35 -4.37
N LEU A 68 4.03 5.67 -4.61
CA LEU A 68 3.31 6.70 -3.85
C LEU A 68 3.30 6.43 -2.35
N TRP A 69 3.13 5.17 -1.93
CA TRP A 69 3.17 4.82 -0.51
C TRP A 69 4.58 5.02 0.08
N GLN A 70 5.64 4.72 -0.67
CA GLN A 70 7.03 4.87 -0.22
C GLN A 70 7.40 6.32 0.05
N ILE A 71 6.83 7.28 -0.65
CA ILE A 71 7.03 8.71 -0.37
C ILE A 71 6.66 9.03 1.09
N HIS A 72 5.64 8.38 1.63
CA HIS A 72 5.24 8.44 3.05
C HIS A 72 5.06 9.87 3.57
N PRO A 73 4.21 10.69 2.92
CA PRO A 73 4.19 12.13 3.13
C PRO A 73 3.64 12.58 4.48
N PHE A 74 2.91 11.74 5.20
CA PHE A 74 2.26 12.12 6.44
C PHE A 74 2.94 11.49 7.66
N ALA A 75 2.82 12.14 8.82
CA ALA A 75 3.29 11.59 10.10
C ALA A 75 2.60 10.25 10.42
N GLU A 76 1.29 10.15 10.10
CA GLU A 76 0.48 8.96 10.33
C GLU A 76 -0.56 8.77 9.22
N GLY A 77 -1.09 7.53 9.11
CA GLY A 77 -2.20 7.22 8.22
C GLY A 77 -1.84 7.02 6.76
N ASN A 78 -0.55 6.94 6.39
CA ASN A 78 -0.13 6.79 5.00
C ASN A 78 -0.76 5.57 4.31
N THR A 79 -0.80 4.40 4.97
CA THR A 79 -1.43 3.19 4.39
C THR A 79 -2.94 3.35 4.17
N ARG A 80 -3.65 3.98 5.11
CA ARG A 80 -5.08 4.28 4.94
C ARG A 80 -5.31 5.27 3.81
N THR A 81 -4.49 6.30 3.75
CA THR A 81 -4.58 7.30 2.69
C THR A 81 -4.37 6.68 1.32
N ILE A 82 -3.35 5.83 1.15
CA ILE A 82 -3.11 5.18 -0.15
C ILE A 82 -4.20 4.16 -0.51
N ALA A 83 -4.77 3.44 0.46
CA ALA A 83 -5.88 2.53 0.19
C ALA A 83 -7.11 3.29 -0.36
N ILE A 84 -7.49 4.39 0.27
CA ILE A 84 -8.61 5.21 -0.18
C ILE A 84 -8.31 5.91 -1.52
N PHE A 85 -7.08 6.41 -1.69
CA PHE A 85 -6.62 6.95 -2.97
C PHE A 85 -6.79 5.90 -4.06
N THR A 86 -6.31 4.67 -3.85
CA THR A 86 -6.41 3.56 -4.81
C THR A 86 -7.87 3.29 -5.21
N ILE A 87 -8.78 3.21 -4.23
CA ILE A 87 -10.20 2.98 -4.52
C ILE A 87 -10.77 4.13 -5.38
N LYS A 88 -10.50 5.38 -5.02
CA LYS A 88 -10.97 6.54 -5.78
C LYS A 88 -10.35 6.60 -7.18
N TYR A 89 -9.06 6.36 -7.28
CA TYR A 89 -8.34 6.31 -8.54
C TYR A 89 -8.92 5.24 -9.47
N LEU A 90 -9.07 4.00 -9.00
CA LEU A 90 -9.64 2.92 -9.78
C LEU A 90 -11.09 3.22 -10.23
N ARG A 91 -11.89 3.83 -9.35
CA ARG A 91 -13.25 4.26 -9.71
C ARG A 91 -13.26 5.34 -10.79
N SER A 92 -12.31 6.29 -10.77
CA SER A 92 -12.17 7.30 -11.81
C SER A 92 -11.75 6.70 -13.16
N GLN A 93 -11.06 5.56 -13.13
CA GLN A 93 -10.71 4.76 -14.32
C GLN A 93 -11.84 3.79 -14.75
N GLY A 94 -13.02 3.88 -14.13
CA GLY A 94 -14.20 3.06 -14.51
C GLY A 94 -14.27 1.69 -13.84
N PHE A 95 -13.36 1.32 -12.95
CA PHE A 95 -13.42 0.05 -12.22
C PHE A 95 -14.48 0.07 -11.11
N ARG A 96 -15.18 -1.04 -10.95
CA ARG A 96 -16.12 -1.26 -9.85
C ARG A 96 -15.41 -1.89 -8.66
N VAL A 97 -14.82 -1.07 -7.82
CA VAL A 97 -14.11 -1.51 -6.60
C VAL A 97 -14.78 -0.95 -5.34
N ASN A 98 -14.77 -1.75 -4.28
CA ASN A 98 -15.24 -1.36 -2.96
C ASN A 98 -14.11 -1.46 -1.93
N ASN A 99 -14.41 -1.22 -0.66
CA ASN A 99 -13.44 -1.24 0.43
C ASN A 99 -13.24 -2.63 1.04
N GLU A 100 -14.07 -3.60 0.72
CA GLU A 100 -14.17 -4.89 1.41
C GLU A 100 -12.84 -5.64 1.46
N LEU A 101 -12.14 -5.76 0.32
CA LEU A 101 -10.85 -6.46 0.28
C LEU A 101 -9.79 -5.76 1.13
N PHE A 102 -9.77 -4.41 1.13
CA PHE A 102 -8.84 -3.63 1.95
C PHE A 102 -9.15 -3.76 3.44
N GLU A 103 -10.40 -3.79 3.81
CA GLU A 103 -10.85 -3.93 5.20
C GLU A 103 -10.48 -5.31 5.76
N LEU A 104 -10.84 -6.37 5.04
CA LEU A 104 -10.56 -7.75 5.43
C LEU A 104 -9.05 -8.07 5.45
N ASN A 105 -8.26 -7.41 4.61
CA ASN A 105 -6.83 -7.70 4.42
C ASN A 105 -5.93 -6.48 4.67
N SER A 106 -6.32 -5.58 5.57
CA SER A 106 -5.59 -4.31 5.80
C SER A 106 -4.13 -4.51 6.21
N TRP A 107 -3.84 -5.50 7.05
CA TRP A 107 -2.48 -5.88 7.44
C TRP A 107 -1.69 -6.49 6.29
N TYR A 108 -2.32 -7.36 5.49
CA TYR A 108 -1.68 -7.91 4.32
C TYR A 108 -1.30 -6.80 3.32
N PHE A 109 -2.25 -5.92 3.01
CA PHE A 109 -2.01 -4.79 2.10
C PHE A 109 -0.85 -3.92 2.57
N ARG A 110 -0.84 -3.55 3.89
CA ARG A 110 0.26 -2.80 4.47
C ARG A 110 1.60 -3.54 4.35
N ASN A 111 1.65 -4.80 4.72
CA ASN A 111 2.87 -5.59 4.69
C ASN A 111 3.34 -5.88 3.26
N ALA A 112 2.41 -6.01 2.30
CA ALA A 112 2.73 -6.13 0.88
C ALA A 112 3.40 -4.85 0.34
N LEU A 113 2.93 -3.66 0.74
CA LEU A 113 3.59 -2.38 0.44
C LEU A 113 5.00 -2.32 1.05
N VAL A 114 5.16 -2.76 2.30
CA VAL A 114 6.48 -2.86 2.95
C VAL A 114 7.42 -3.77 2.15
N ARG A 115 6.97 -4.96 1.77
CA ARG A 115 7.79 -5.93 1.02
C ARG A 115 8.12 -5.48 -0.39
N ALA A 116 7.23 -4.74 -1.04
CA ALA A 116 7.46 -4.17 -2.37
C ALA A 116 8.54 -3.08 -2.36
N ASN A 117 8.77 -2.41 -1.20
CA ASN A 117 9.69 -1.29 -1.06
C ASN A 117 10.93 -1.59 -0.20
N TYR A 118 11.09 -2.82 0.30
CA TYR A 118 12.23 -3.17 1.13
C TYR A 118 13.29 -3.93 0.37
N ARG A 119 14.54 -3.46 0.48
CA ARG A 119 15.73 -4.09 -0.05
C ARG A 119 16.86 -4.01 0.95
N ASN A 120 17.55 -5.14 1.16
CA ASN A 120 18.77 -5.20 1.94
C ASN A 120 19.75 -6.19 1.26
N LEU A 121 20.71 -5.65 0.52
CA LEU A 121 21.64 -6.45 -0.27
C LEU A 121 22.61 -7.26 0.60
N GLU A 122 22.98 -6.75 1.76
CA GLU A 122 23.88 -7.46 2.70
C GLU A 122 23.23 -8.74 3.23
N LYS A 123 21.90 -8.70 3.43
CA LYS A 123 21.10 -9.85 3.85
C LYS A 123 20.57 -10.68 2.67
N GLY A 124 20.93 -10.34 1.42
CA GLY A 124 20.42 -11.02 0.22
C GLY A 124 18.91 -10.81 -0.02
N ILE A 125 18.31 -9.76 0.57
CA ILE A 125 16.87 -9.51 0.48
C ILE A 125 16.61 -8.47 -0.61
N ASN A 126 15.72 -8.82 -1.53
CA ASN A 126 15.30 -7.96 -2.64
C ASN A 126 13.83 -7.52 -2.49
N TYR A 127 13.44 -6.50 -3.27
CA TYR A 127 12.05 -6.10 -3.43
C TYR A 127 11.18 -7.32 -3.78
N LYS A 128 9.97 -7.36 -3.22
CA LYS A 128 8.99 -8.42 -3.50
C LYS A 128 7.61 -7.82 -3.79
N PRO A 129 7.39 -7.27 -4.98
CA PRO A 129 6.09 -6.70 -5.38
C PRO A 129 5.01 -7.77 -5.57
N GLU A 130 5.36 -9.06 -5.71
CA GLU A 130 4.44 -10.15 -6.01
C GLU A 130 3.29 -10.25 -5.01
N TYR A 131 3.50 -9.90 -3.74
CA TYR A 131 2.45 -9.91 -2.73
C TYR A 131 1.41 -8.81 -3.00
N LEU A 132 1.87 -7.63 -3.40
CA LEU A 132 0.98 -6.52 -3.76
C LEU A 132 0.26 -6.80 -5.09
N ILE A 133 0.94 -7.40 -6.06
CA ILE A 133 0.36 -7.87 -7.32
C ILE A 133 -0.77 -8.87 -7.06
N ARG A 134 -0.59 -9.86 -6.15
CA ARG A 134 -1.65 -10.81 -5.75
C ARG A 134 -2.85 -10.11 -5.14
N PHE A 135 -2.63 -9.10 -4.30
CA PHE A 135 -3.72 -8.30 -3.73
C PHE A 135 -4.54 -7.62 -4.82
N PHE A 136 -3.88 -6.96 -5.78
CA PHE A 136 -4.57 -6.29 -6.88
C PHE A 136 -5.16 -7.27 -7.90
N ALA A 137 -4.58 -8.43 -8.11
CA ALA A 137 -5.17 -9.49 -8.93
C ALA A 137 -6.50 -9.99 -8.32
N ASN A 138 -6.56 -10.17 -6.99
CA ASN A 138 -7.81 -10.48 -6.31
C ASN A 138 -8.83 -9.34 -6.45
N LEU A 139 -8.39 -8.08 -6.31
CA LEU A 139 -9.26 -6.91 -6.38
C LEU A 139 -9.86 -6.67 -7.78
N LEU A 140 -9.05 -6.81 -8.83
CA LEU A 140 -9.39 -6.39 -10.19
C LEU A 140 -9.76 -7.54 -11.13
N LEU A 141 -9.13 -8.71 -10.93
CA LEU A 141 -9.32 -9.86 -11.82
C LEU A 141 -10.22 -10.95 -11.19
N GLY A 142 -10.61 -10.79 -9.92
CA GLY A 142 -11.40 -11.77 -9.21
C GLY A 142 -10.63 -13.06 -8.89
N GLU A 143 -9.29 -13.01 -8.89
CA GLU A 143 -8.46 -14.12 -8.46
C GLU A 143 -8.64 -14.39 -6.96
N LYS A 144 -8.21 -15.57 -6.51
CA LYS A 144 -8.40 -16.01 -5.12
C LYS A 144 -7.07 -16.40 -4.46
N TRP A 145 -6.06 -15.53 -4.60
CA TRP A 145 -4.80 -15.71 -3.90
C TRP A 145 -5.00 -15.67 -2.39
N ASP A 146 -4.32 -16.55 -1.68
CA ASP A 146 -4.32 -16.57 -0.22
C ASP A 146 -3.48 -15.40 0.32
N LEU A 147 -4.13 -14.44 0.98
CA LEU A 147 -3.54 -13.19 1.46
C LEU A 147 -3.13 -13.31 2.93
N ARG A 148 -2.12 -14.13 3.23
CA ARG A 148 -1.65 -14.37 4.61
C ARG A 148 -0.36 -13.65 4.92
N ASN A 149 -0.35 -12.89 6.03
CA ASN A 149 0.78 -12.10 6.51
C ASN A 149 2.05 -12.93 6.74
N ARG A 150 1.93 -14.18 7.19
CA ARG A 150 3.08 -15.06 7.45
C ARG A 150 3.99 -15.27 6.22
N TYR A 151 3.45 -15.19 5.01
CA TYR A 151 4.23 -15.33 3.78
C TYR A 151 5.10 -14.11 3.45
N LEU A 152 4.83 -12.99 4.11
CA LEU A 152 5.50 -11.73 3.83
C LEU A 152 6.77 -11.50 4.66
N HIS A 153 7.02 -12.33 5.68
CA HIS A 153 8.26 -12.24 6.45
C HIS A 153 9.49 -12.44 5.59
N ILE A 154 10.57 -11.72 5.92
CA ILE A 154 11.87 -11.88 5.24
C ILE A 154 12.53 -13.23 5.53
N HIS A 155 12.34 -13.74 6.75
CA HIS A 155 12.76 -15.09 7.16
C HIS A 155 11.57 -15.84 7.76
N PRO A 156 10.75 -16.50 6.93
CA PRO A 156 9.66 -17.31 7.46
C PRO A 156 10.24 -18.49 8.26
N THR A 157 9.73 -18.70 9.46
CA THR A 157 10.15 -19.83 10.29
C THR A 157 9.82 -21.17 9.62
N GLU A 158 10.59 -22.22 9.89
CA GLU A 158 10.33 -23.57 9.35
C GLU A 158 8.92 -24.07 9.66
N GLU A 159 8.38 -23.74 10.85
CA GLU A 159 7.00 -24.04 11.25
C GLU A 159 5.96 -23.46 10.29
N TRP A 160 6.25 -22.34 9.64
CA TRP A 160 5.36 -21.70 8.68
C TRP A 160 5.46 -22.32 7.28
N LYS A 161 6.56 -23.00 6.98
CA LYS A 161 6.76 -23.73 5.71
C LYS A 161 5.99 -25.06 5.68
N VAL A 162 5.83 -25.71 6.84
CA VAL A 162 5.36 -27.09 6.95
C VAL A 162 3.81 -27.21 7.09
N GLN A 163 3.10 -26.16 7.48
CA GLN A 163 1.66 -26.26 7.75
C GLN A 163 0.83 -25.21 6.98
N PRO A 164 0.45 -25.50 5.73
CA PRO A 164 -0.42 -24.60 4.97
C PRO A 164 -1.84 -24.44 5.54
N ASN A 165 -2.26 -25.30 6.48
CA ASN A 165 -3.65 -25.39 6.96
C ASN A 165 -3.88 -25.12 8.44
N LEU A 166 -2.88 -24.84 9.26
CA LEU A 166 -3.10 -24.41 10.64
C LEU A 166 -3.25 -22.89 10.69
N ALA A 167 -4.45 -22.45 11.07
CA ALA A 167 -4.71 -21.07 11.45
C ALA A 167 -3.89 -20.74 12.70
N ILE A 168 -2.65 -20.28 12.51
CA ILE A 168 -1.95 -19.55 13.57
C ILE A 168 -2.71 -18.22 13.66
N PRO A 169 -3.30 -17.87 14.83
CA PRO A 169 -3.89 -16.55 14.98
C PRO A 169 -2.83 -15.53 14.61
N ASP A 170 -3.12 -14.67 13.65
CA ASP A 170 -2.32 -13.47 13.46
C ASP A 170 -2.26 -12.81 14.84
N LYS A 171 -1.08 -12.67 15.44
CA LYS A 171 -0.88 -12.10 16.79
C LYS A 171 -1.42 -10.67 16.92
N TYR A 172 -1.88 -10.12 15.83
CA TYR A 172 -2.54 -8.83 15.75
C TYR A 172 -3.99 -9.09 15.35
N PRO A 173 -4.97 -8.78 16.22
CA PRO A 173 -6.35 -8.85 15.85
C PRO A 173 -6.52 -8.02 14.57
N THR A 174 -7.06 -8.64 13.53
CA THR A 174 -7.70 -7.90 12.46
C THR A 174 -8.61 -6.92 13.16
N SER A 175 -8.24 -5.65 13.14
CA SER A 175 -9.09 -4.61 13.70
C SER A 175 -10.35 -4.57 12.84
N THR A 176 -11.32 -5.39 13.22
CA THR A 176 -12.70 -5.37 12.74
C THR A 176 -13.43 -4.12 13.22
N ARG A 177 -12.71 -3.03 13.41
CA ARG A 177 -13.35 -1.74 13.48
C ARG A 177 -13.79 -1.39 12.07
N GLN A 178 -15.04 -1.71 11.76
CA GLN A 178 -15.75 -1.09 10.65
C GLN A 178 -15.49 0.40 10.73
N VAL A 179 -14.70 0.90 9.80
CA VAL A 179 -14.51 2.32 9.63
C VAL A 179 -15.76 2.76 8.87
N PRO A 180 -16.69 3.51 9.47
CA PRO A 180 -17.91 3.94 8.79
C PRO A 180 -17.54 4.65 7.48
N ASP A 181 -18.31 4.44 6.42
CA ASP A 181 -18.12 5.10 5.11
C ASP A 181 -17.98 6.62 5.23
N LYS A 182 -18.60 7.22 6.24
CA LYS A 182 -18.50 8.63 6.57
C LYS A 182 -17.09 9.13 6.92
N LEU A 183 -16.20 8.27 7.45
CA LEU A 183 -14.80 8.63 7.75
C LEU A 183 -13.93 8.79 6.50
N TYR A 184 -14.39 8.30 5.34
CA TYR A 184 -13.64 8.38 4.09
C TYR A 184 -13.80 9.72 3.38
N THR A 185 -14.89 10.45 3.63
CA THR A 185 -15.15 11.73 2.99
C THR A 185 -14.45 12.91 3.67
N ASP A 186 -14.14 12.80 4.96
CA ASP A 186 -13.61 13.91 5.78
C ASP A 186 -12.10 13.80 6.10
N ASN A 187 -11.39 12.89 5.46
CA ASN A 187 -9.97 12.72 5.73
C ASN A 187 -9.16 13.79 4.97
N LEU A 188 -8.68 14.80 5.69
CA LEU A 188 -7.86 15.91 5.18
C LEU A 188 -6.62 15.45 4.36
N ASN A 189 -6.05 14.28 4.68
CA ASN A 189 -4.92 13.73 3.93
C ASN A 189 -5.32 13.33 2.52
N ILE A 190 -6.52 12.74 2.35
CA ILE A 190 -7.06 12.35 1.03
C ILE A 190 -7.40 13.57 0.22
N GLN A 191 -8.05 14.56 0.84
CA GLN A 191 -8.37 15.81 0.14
C GLN A 191 -7.12 16.49 -0.39
N LYS A 192 -6.00 16.43 0.33
CA LYS A 192 -4.74 17.01 -0.11
C LYS A 192 -4.13 16.26 -1.31
N LEU A 193 -4.15 14.93 -1.31
CA LEU A 193 -3.72 14.13 -2.47
C LEU A 193 -4.66 14.39 -3.68
N VAL A 194 -5.97 14.41 -3.45
CA VAL A 194 -6.97 14.70 -4.51
C VAL A 194 -6.82 16.14 -5.04
N GLN A 195 -6.48 17.13 -4.18
CA GLN A 195 -6.20 18.49 -4.63
C GLN A 195 -4.94 18.60 -5.48
N ILE A 196 -3.92 17.79 -5.23
CA ILE A 196 -2.70 17.72 -6.05
C ILE A 196 -3.04 17.13 -7.42
N ILE A 197 -3.92 16.11 -7.47
CA ILE A 197 -4.38 15.46 -8.71
C ILE A 197 -5.34 16.36 -9.50
N GLY A 198 -6.22 17.09 -8.81
CA GLY A 198 -7.32 17.86 -9.41
C GLY A 198 -6.97 19.29 -9.81
N LYS A 199 -5.72 19.71 -9.76
CA LYS A 199 -5.25 21.02 -10.30
C LYS A 199 -4.86 20.90 -11.75
N THR A 200 -5.80 20.44 -12.56
CA THR A 200 -5.84 20.61 -14.03
C THR A 200 -7.12 21.26 -14.43
#